data_35a73c0849ac92fa65236ce3866f158a
#
_entry.id   35a73c0849ac92fa65236ce3866f158a
#
_cell.length_a   1.000
_cell.length_b   1.000
_cell.length_c   1.000
_cell.angle_alpha   90.00
_cell.angle_beta   90.00
_cell.angle_gamma   90.00
#
_symmetry.space_group_name_H-M   'P 1'
#
loop_
_entity.id
_entity.type
_entity.pdbx_description
1 polymer ?
#
loop_
_entity_poly.entity_id
_entity_poly.type
_entity_poly.pdbx_seq_one_letter_code
_entity_poly.pdbx_strand_id
1 'polypeptide(L)'
;MMPSIAIGGRYSSSPMRHRSSNTENLRQFLEKQGRNVSLNTDEADVYLAIDHTENDEKLLKKRRELNKFSILYRSEPFCVLPVAYKPETIALYSSIISFGKSELLNDGMHWPQYFPGEEQPGWGIHDRLPRAALINANKLNLSSSELYSLRRESIKKIEGIDLFGENWNSNFKDRIKVLVIEVMKDPIRHLVATSSHSRYWFANWPETVSPADKISVMQRYKFALVIENELSYMSEKLFDAFFAGCIPIYVGPEVTDYKVPKELVIQCKPTVASLIEGLEIAMKTNFENYQEKLKNWLMSESMKEGHDGVRVTNRAIERTLTEYFEFTKAN
;
A
#
# COMPACT_ATOMS: atom_id res chain seq x y z
N MET A 1 -10.26 -31.70 11.84
CA MET A 1 -11.20 -30.55 11.85
C MET A 1 -10.43 -29.35 11.31
N MET A 2 -11.03 -28.51 10.47
CA MET A 2 -10.34 -27.28 10.06
C MET A 2 -10.28 -26.30 11.23
N PRO A 3 -9.13 -25.62 11.43
CA PRO A 3 -8.99 -24.66 12.51
C PRO A 3 -9.93 -23.46 12.31
N SER A 4 -10.40 -22.90 13.42
CA SER A 4 -11.19 -21.69 13.44
C SER A 4 -10.28 -20.46 13.32
N ILE A 5 -10.66 -19.49 12.48
CA ILE A 5 -9.88 -18.28 12.23
C ILE A 5 -10.66 -17.07 12.73
N ALA A 6 -10.10 -16.30 13.64
CA ALA A 6 -10.60 -14.99 14.01
C ALA A 6 -9.73 -13.88 13.38
N ILE A 7 -10.38 -12.83 12.91
CA ILE A 7 -9.71 -11.70 12.27
C ILE A 7 -9.80 -10.47 13.16
N GLY A 8 -8.69 -9.77 13.31
CA GLY A 8 -8.57 -8.53 14.07
C GLY A 8 -7.56 -7.56 13.46
N GLY A 9 -7.02 -6.67 14.29
CA GLY A 9 -6.06 -5.66 13.89
C GLY A 9 -6.69 -4.29 13.60
N ARG A 10 -5.91 -3.41 12.99
CA ARG A 10 -6.23 -1.98 12.82
C ARG A 10 -7.56 -1.69 12.14
N TYR A 11 -7.99 -2.56 11.24
CA TYR A 11 -9.19 -2.32 10.43
C TYR A 11 -10.43 -3.05 10.95
N SER A 12 -10.33 -3.72 12.09
CA SER A 12 -11.45 -4.49 12.67
C SER A 12 -12.67 -3.63 13.04
N SER A 13 -12.47 -2.33 13.30
CA SER A 13 -13.52 -1.39 13.73
C SER A 13 -13.76 -0.25 12.72
N SER A 14 -13.06 -0.21 11.60
CA SER A 14 -13.21 0.88 10.62
C SER A 14 -14.23 0.56 9.54
N PRO A 15 -15.16 1.49 9.22
CA PRO A 15 -15.98 1.35 8.04
C PRO A 15 -15.10 1.35 6.78
N MET A 16 -15.49 0.53 5.81
CA MET A 16 -14.76 0.32 4.56
C MET A 16 -14.43 1.61 3.83
N ARG A 17 -13.15 1.99 3.81
CA ARG A 17 -12.65 2.99 2.85
C ARG A 17 -11.99 2.35 1.62
N HIS A 18 -11.47 1.13 1.77
CA HIS A 18 -10.88 0.34 0.67
C HIS A 18 -11.29 -1.12 0.82
N ARG A 19 -11.83 -1.72 -0.23
CA ARG A 19 -12.37 -3.09 -0.24
C ARG A 19 -11.33 -4.16 0.11
N SER A 20 -10.05 -3.93 -0.22
CA SER A 20 -8.96 -4.89 -0.02
C SER A 20 -8.42 -4.99 1.40
N SER A 21 -8.66 -3.98 2.27
CA SER A 21 -8.07 -3.89 3.61
C SER A 21 -9.07 -4.08 4.74
N ASN A 22 -10.30 -4.46 4.44
CA ASN A 22 -11.36 -4.55 5.41
C ASN A 22 -11.47 -5.97 5.98
N THR A 23 -11.38 -6.09 7.30
CA THR A 23 -11.54 -7.36 8.01
C THR A 23 -12.87 -8.04 7.69
N GLU A 24 -13.94 -7.28 7.51
CA GLU A 24 -15.25 -7.83 7.16
C GLU A 24 -15.26 -8.46 5.76
N ASN A 25 -14.60 -7.85 4.79
CA ASN A 25 -14.47 -8.43 3.44
C ASN A 25 -13.64 -9.71 3.47
N LEU A 26 -12.54 -9.71 4.22
CA LEU A 26 -11.75 -10.91 4.38
C LEU A 26 -12.55 -12.02 5.09
N ARG A 27 -13.34 -11.67 6.11
CA ARG A 27 -14.23 -12.61 6.79
C ARG A 27 -15.23 -13.23 5.82
N GLN A 28 -15.96 -12.41 5.06
CA GLN A 28 -16.93 -12.87 4.07
C GLN A 28 -16.27 -13.68 2.96
N PHE A 29 -15.08 -13.30 2.53
CA PHE A 29 -14.29 -14.06 1.57
C PHE A 29 -13.96 -15.46 2.11
N LEU A 30 -13.46 -15.55 3.34
CA LEU A 30 -13.13 -16.83 3.99
C LEU A 30 -14.36 -17.72 4.16
N GLU A 31 -15.48 -17.16 4.59
CA GLU A 31 -16.76 -17.88 4.73
C GLU A 31 -17.24 -18.43 3.39
N LYS A 32 -17.17 -17.65 2.30
CA LYS A 32 -17.49 -18.10 0.94
C LYS A 32 -16.56 -19.22 0.45
N GLN A 33 -15.34 -19.29 0.95
CA GLN A 33 -14.39 -20.37 0.68
C GLN A 33 -14.61 -21.59 1.61
N GLY A 34 -15.66 -21.61 2.42
CA GLY A 34 -15.96 -22.70 3.36
C GLY A 34 -14.98 -22.78 4.54
N ARG A 35 -14.25 -21.70 4.86
CA ARG A 35 -13.36 -21.66 6.02
C ARG A 35 -14.16 -21.43 7.30
N ASN A 36 -13.69 -22.01 8.41
CA ASN A 36 -14.32 -21.85 9.71
C ASN A 36 -13.89 -20.50 10.30
N VAL A 37 -14.76 -19.48 10.23
CA VAL A 37 -14.49 -18.15 10.77
C VAL A 37 -15.17 -17.97 12.12
N SER A 38 -14.39 -17.55 13.12
CA SER A 38 -14.86 -17.30 14.49
C SER A 38 -14.97 -15.79 14.77
N LEU A 39 -16.04 -15.39 15.42
CA LEU A 39 -16.15 -14.03 16.00
C LEU A 39 -15.47 -13.92 17.37
N ASN A 40 -15.17 -15.05 18.01
CA ASN A 40 -14.51 -15.09 19.30
C ASN A 40 -12.99 -15.15 19.13
N THR A 41 -12.34 -13.99 19.29
CA THR A 41 -10.88 -13.85 19.15
C THR A 41 -10.08 -14.58 20.23
N ASP A 42 -10.68 -14.78 21.40
CA ASP A 42 -10.03 -15.48 22.53
C ASP A 42 -9.98 -16.99 22.30
N GLU A 43 -11.02 -17.56 21.70
CA GLU A 43 -11.21 -19.01 21.56
C GLU A 43 -10.72 -19.57 20.23
N ALA A 44 -10.68 -18.74 19.18
CA ALA A 44 -10.25 -19.18 17.85
C ALA A 44 -8.87 -19.86 17.90
N ASP A 45 -8.69 -20.88 17.07
CA ASP A 45 -7.40 -21.58 16.91
C ASP A 45 -6.32 -20.63 16.37
N VAL A 46 -6.69 -19.85 15.35
CA VAL A 46 -5.83 -18.87 14.69
C VAL A 46 -6.38 -17.47 14.90
N TYR A 47 -5.56 -16.55 15.39
CA TYR A 47 -5.85 -15.12 15.37
C TYR A 47 -5.02 -14.45 14.28
N LEU A 48 -5.69 -13.87 13.29
CA LEU A 48 -5.10 -13.17 12.15
C LEU A 48 -5.32 -11.66 12.33
N ALA A 49 -4.26 -10.92 12.65
CA ALA A 49 -4.29 -9.46 12.76
C ALA A 49 -3.85 -8.82 11.45
N ILE A 50 -4.70 -7.97 10.85
CA ILE A 50 -4.31 -7.10 9.74
C ILE A 50 -3.84 -5.78 10.34
N ASP A 51 -2.55 -5.55 10.29
CA ASP A 51 -1.83 -4.51 11.02
C ASP A 51 -2.05 -4.56 12.54
N HIS A 52 -1.02 -4.17 13.27
CA HIS A 52 -1.06 -4.18 14.72
C HIS A 52 -1.73 -2.94 15.29
N THR A 53 -2.48 -3.11 16.38
CA THR A 53 -2.97 -2.02 17.22
C THR A 53 -2.59 -2.24 18.68
N GLU A 54 -2.47 -1.16 19.44
CA GLU A 54 -2.23 -1.24 20.90
C GLU A 54 -3.37 -1.99 21.61
N ASN A 55 -4.59 -1.93 21.07
CA ASN A 55 -5.74 -2.66 21.63
C ASN A 55 -5.57 -4.19 21.54
N ASP A 56 -4.79 -4.68 20.58
CA ASP A 56 -4.54 -6.11 20.41
C ASP A 56 -3.56 -6.67 21.45
N GLU A 57 -2.76 -5.82 22.09
CA GLU A 57 -1.69 -6.30 22.97
C GLU A 57 -2.18 -7.19 24.14
N LYS A 58 -3.28 -6.80 24.78
CA LYS A 58 -3.85 -7.56 25.89
C LYS A 58 -4.32 -8.95 25.43
N LEU A 59 -5.00 -8.99 24.29
CA LEU A 59 -5.44 -10.24 23.66
C LEU A 59 -4.25 -11.13 23.31
N LEU A 60 -3.24 -10.56 22.65
CA LEU A 60 -2.06 -11.31 22.20
C LEU A 60 -1.24 -11.86 23.37
N LYS A 61 -1.07 -11.10 24.47
CA LYS A 61 -0.41 -11.58 25.69
C LYS A 61 -1.16 -12.78 26.26
N LYS A 62 -2.50 -12.69 26.40
CA LYS A 62 -3.34 -13.80 26.86
C LYS A 62 -3.25 -15.02 25.94
N ARG A 63 -3.30 -14.83 24.61
CA ARG A 63 -3.19 -15.93 23.65
C ARG A 63 -1.83 -16.62 23.72
N ARG A 64 -0.76 -15.85 23.92
CA ARG A 64 0.59 -16.38 24.10
C ARG A 64 0.72 -17.21 25.39
N GLU A 65 0.15 -16.74 26.51
CA GLU A 65 0.09 -17.50 27.78
C GLU A 65 -0.65 -18.83 27.63
N LEU A 66 -1.67 -18.86 26.76
CA LEU A 66 -2.46 -20.05 26.45
C LEU A 66 -1.87 -20.89 25.30
N ASN A 67 -0.67 -20.56 24.85
CA ASN A 67 0.01 -21.21 23.72
C ASN A 67 -0.86 -21.29 22.45
N LYS A 68 -1.60 -20.20 22.14
CA LYS A 68 -2.46 -20.09 20.95
C LYS A 68 -1.78 -19.34 19.83
N PHE A 69 -1.93 -19.84 18.61
CA PHE A 69 -1.32 -19.27 17.41
C PHE A 69 -1.91 -17.91 17.04
N SER A 70 -1.03 -16.95 16.79
CA SER A 70 -1.39 -15.60 16.33
C SER A 70 -0.44 -15.16 15.23
N ILE A 71 -0.99 -14.63 14.14
CA ILE A 71 -0.22 -14.18 12.98
C ILE A 71 -0.52 -12.71 12.67
N LEU A 72 0.52 -11.95 12.33
CA LEU A 72 0.43 -10.56 11.91
C LEU A 72 0.59 -10.45 10.39
N TYR A 73 -0.41 -9.89 9.75
CA TYR A 73 -0.31 -9.39 8.38
C TYR A 73 0.02 -7.91 8.42
N ARG A 74 1.23 -7.54 8.03
CA ARG A 74 1.61 -6.14 7.88
C ARG A 74 1.16 -5.62 6.52
N SER A 75 0.15 -4.75 6.50
CA SER A 75 -0.37 -4.12 5.28
C SER A 75 0.16 -2.70 5.07
N GLU A 76 0.77 -2.10 6.08
CA GLU A 76 1.32 -0.75 6.03
C GLU A 76 2.85 -0.76 6.21
N PRO A 77 3.58 0.13 5.52
CA PRO A 77 5.03 0.23 5.65
C PRO A 77 5.45 0.85 6.99
N PHE A 78 6.73 0.73 7.31
CA PHE A 78 7.31 1.25 8.55
C PHE A 78 7.00 2.73 8.77
N CYS A 79 7.09 3.58 7.75
CA CYS A 79 6.82 5.00 7.89
C CYS A 79 5.37 5.31 8.28
N VAL A 80 4.41 4.42 7.98
CA VAL A 80 2.98 4.59 8.30
C VAL A 80 2.63 3.95 9.64
N LEU A 81 3.17 2.77 9.94
CA LEU A 81 2.84 2.01 11.15
C LEU A 81 4.11 1.46 11.84
N PRO A 82 4.97 2.32 12.38
CA PRO A 82 6.24 1.89 12.99
C PRO A 82 6.06 0.93 14.17
N VAL A 83 4.93 0.98 14.88
CA VAL A 83 4.65 0.08 16.01
C VAL A 83 4.62 -1.39 15.57
N ALA A 84 4.15 -1.71 14.37
CA ALA A 84 4.11 -3.08 13.84
C ALA A 84 5.50 -3.69 13.55
N TYR A 85 6.55 -2.88 13.61
CA TYR A 85 7.94 -3.26 13.33
C TYR A 85 8.82 -3.29 14.58
N LYS A 86 8.28 -2.95 15.75
CA LYS A 86 9.01 -3.00 17.00
C LYS A 86 9.26 -4.44 17.44
N PRO A 87 10.46 -4.79 17.96
CA PRO A 87 10.76 -6.14 18.43
C PRO A 87 9.75 -6.67 19.47
N GLU A 88 9.32 -5.80 20.40
CA GLU A 88 8.31 -6.14 21.40
C GLU A 88 6.95 -6.48 20.80
N THR A 89 6.53 -5.80 19.74
CA THR A 89 5.29 -6.10 19.01
C THR A 89 5.43 -7.41 18.24
N ILE A 90 6.54 -7.58 17.51
CA ILE A 90 6.84 -8.79 16.75
C ILE A 90 6.80 -10.02 17.67
N ALA A 91 7.36 -9.93 18.87
CA ALA A 91 7.40 -11.02 19.83
C ALA A 91 6.02 -11.45 20.37
N LEU A 92 4.96 -10.68 20.15
CA LEU A 92 3.59 -11.05 20.54
C LEU A 92 2.95 -12.06 19.55
N TYR A 93 3.49 -12.19 18.36
CA TYR A 93 2.95 -13.05 17.31
C TYR A 93 3.79 -14.31 17.14
N SER A 94 3.13 -15.40 16.76
CA SER A 94 3.78 -16.67 16.41
C SER A 94 4.45 -16.60 15.04
N SER A 95 3.87 -15.81 14.12
CA SER A 95 4.37 -15.61 12.78
C SER A 95 3.99 -14.23 12.22
N ILE A 96 4.69 -13.80 11.16
CA ILE A 96 4.46 -12.53 10.49
C ILE A 96 4.51 -12.73 8.98
N ILE A 97 3.51 -12.18 8.30
CA ILE A 97 3.50 -12.01 6.84
C ILE A 97 3.54 -10.52 6.56
N SER A 98 4.48 -10.06 5.74
CA SER A 98 4.56 -8.67 5.34
C SER A 98 4.73 -8.52 3.83
N PHE A 99 4.52 -7.30 3.34
CA PHE A 99 4.75 -6.95 1.95
C PHE A 99 6.25 -6.80 1.68
N GLY A 100 6.57 -7.02 0.43
CA GLY A 100 7.87 -6.73 -0.10
C GLY A 100 8.89 -7.84 0.12
N LYS A 101 10.08 -7.55 -0.38
CA LYS A 101 11.27 -8.38 -0.24
C LYS A 101 11.78 -8.25 1.19
N SER A 102 11.27 -9.06 2.09
CA SER A 102 11.81 -9.18 3.45
C SER A 102 12.53 -10.50 3.56
N GLU A 103 13.65 -10.52 4.28
CA GLU A 103 14.42 -11.75 4.59
C GLU A 103 13.57 -12.79 5.35
N LEU A 104 12.45 -12.34 5.94
CA LEU A 104 11.49 -13.18 6.66
C LEU A 104 10.42 -13.82 5.75
N LEU A 105 10.38 -13.46 4.46
CA LEU A 105 9.36 -13.91 3.52
C LEU A 105 10.00 -14.37 2.21
N ASN A 106 10.37 -15.65 2.16
CA ASN A 106 11.04 -16.26 1.02
C ASN A 106 10.21 -16.36 -0.27
N ASP A 107 8.94 -15.95 -0.28
CA ASP A 107 8.01 -16.17 -1.38
C ASP A 107 7.42 -14.90 -1.98
N GLY A 108 7.90 -13.70 -1.60
CA GLY A 108 7.50 -12.44 -2.24
C GLY A 108 5.98 -12.23 -2.27
N MET A 109 5.29 -12.72 -1.26
CA MET A 109 3.85 -12.50 -1.16
C MET A 109 3.58 -11.03 -0.91
N HIS A 110 2.95 -10.39 -1.88
CA HIS A 110 2.39 -9.07 -1.68
C HIS A 110 0.90 -9.19 -1.47
N TRP A 111 0.39 -8.30 -0.64
CA TRP A 111 -1.04 -8.17 -0.49
C TRP A 111 -1.63 -7.76 -1.84
N PRO A 112 -2.71 -8.38 -2.28
CA PRO A 112 -3.29 -8.06 -3.57
C PRO A 112 -3.82 -6.64 -3.55
N GLN A 113 -3.43 -5.90 -4.52
CA GLN A 113 -3.93 -4.57 -4.75
C GLN A 113 -5.10 -4.57 -5.74
N TYR A 114 -5.40 -5.74 -6.32
CA TYR A 114 -6.40 -5.91 -7.36
C TYR A 114 -7.28 -7.13 -7.13
N PHE A 115 -8.60 -6.92 -7.25
CA PHE A 115 -9.60 -7.97 -7.29
C PHE A 115 -10.23 -8.01 -8.69
N PRO A 116 -10.13 -9.15 -9.44
CA PRO A 116 -10.72 -9.26 -10.78
C PRO A 116 -12.24 -9.08 -10.76
N GLY A 117 -12.75 -8.41 -11.77
CA GLY A 117 -14.20 -8.25 -12.02
C GLY A 117 -14.78 -6.91 -11.57
N GLU A 118 -13.99 -6.03 -10.93
CA GLU A 118 -14.52 -4.75 -10.46
C GLU A 118 -14.38 -3.62 -11.48
N GLU A 119 -13.38 -3.68 -12.39
CA GLU A 119 -13.23 -2.63 -13.40
C GLU A 119 -12.57 -3.16 -14.68
N GLN A 120 -13.25 -2.96 -15.80
CA GLN A 120 -12.63 -3.07 -17.11
C GLN A 120 -11.82 -1.79 -17.35
N PRO A 121 -10.53 -1.88 -17.72
CA PRO A 121 -9.78 -0.69 -18.07
C PRO A 121 -10.49 0.07 -19.19
N GLY A 122 -10.84 1.33 -18.95
CA GLY A 122 -11.46 2.21 -19.95
C GLY A 122 -10.45 2.65 -20.99
N TRP A 123 -10.05 1.72 -21.85
CA TRP A 123 -9.01 1.91 -22.86
C TRP A 123 -9.44 2.80 -24.06
N GLY A 124 -10.68 3.28 -24.07
CA GLY A 124 -11.27 3.96 -25.21
C GLY A 124 -11.14 5.49 -25.22
N ILE A 125 -10.40 6.11 -24.30
CA ILE A 125 -10.23 7.56 -24.27
C ILE A 125 -9.02 7.93 -25.14
N HIS A 126 -9.28 8.50 -26.33
CA HIS A 126 -8.25 8.82 -27.30
C HIS A 126 -7.57 10.19 -27.06
N ASP A 127 -8.30 11.16 -26.52
CA ASP A 127 -7.81 12.54 -26.33
C ASP A 127 -7.27 12.75 -24.91
N ARG A 128 -6.26 11.96 -24.53
CA ARG A 128 -5.61 12.12 -23.24
C ARG A 128 -4.64 13.28 -23.21
N LEU A 129 -4.64 14.03 -22.11
CA LEU A 129 -3.70 15.11 -21.87
C LEU A 129 -2.26 14.57 -21.81
N PRO A 130 -1.29 15.17 -22.52
CA PRO A 130 0.11 14.78 -22.44
C PRO A 130 0.77 15.34 -21.18
N ARG A 131 0.17 15.07 -20.04
CA ARG A 131 0.54 15.53 -18.69
C ARG A 131 0.47 14.35 -17.74
N ALA A 132 1.04 14.50 -16.55
CA ALA A 132 0.97 13.50 -15.49
C ALA A 132 -0.08 13.88 -14.42
N ALA A 133 -0.90 12.92 -14.00
CA ALA A 133 -1.73 13.07 -12.82
C ALA A 133 -0.96 12.57 -11.57
N LEU A 134 -0.94 13.37 -10.51
CA LEU A 134 -0.52 12.94 -9.17
C LEU A 134 -1.74 12.94 -8.25
N ILE A 135 -2.19 11.77 -7.82
CA ILE A 135 -3.34 11.61 -6.93
C ILE A 135 -2.88 11.09 -5.57
N ASN A 136 -2.67 12.00 -4.63
CA ASN A 136 -2.16 11.66 -3.29
C ASN A 136 -2.67 12.63 -2.24
N ALA A 137 -2.88 12.15 -1.01
CA ALA A 137 -3.09 13.05 0.12
C ALA A 137 -1.78 13.74 0.53
N ASN A 138 -1.87 15.03 0.89
CA ASN A 138 -0.75 15.73 1.51
C ASN A 138 -0.64 15.27 2.97
N LYS A 139 0.37 14.48 3.26
CA LYS A 139 0.69 13.99 4.60
C LYS A 139 2.07 14.47 5.01
N LEU A 140 2.24 14.76 6.28
CA LEU A 140 3.55 14.94 6.90
C LEU A 140 3.94 13.62 7.56
N ASN A 141 5.18 13.22 7.34
CA ASN A 141 5.81 12.11 8.04
C ASN A 141 7.28 12.46 8.21
N LEU A 142 7.85 12.21 9.37
CA LEU A 142 9.23 12.56 9.70
C LEU A 142 10.15 11.32 9.73
N SER A 143 9.68 10.18 9.25
CA SER A 143 10.52 8.99 9.05
C SER A 143 11.56 9.24 7.96
N SER A 144 12.77 8.76 8.15
CA SER A 144 13.85 8.88 7.16
C SER A 144 13.59 8.14 5.84
N SER A 145 12.63 7.21 5.83
CA SER A 145 12.26 6.39 4.66
C SER A 145 11.06 6.93 3.88
N GLU A 146 10.41 8.00 4.36
CA GLU A 146 9.21 8.56 3.75
C GLU A 146 9.45 9.19 2.37
N LEU A 147 8.42 9.18 1.53
CA LEU A 147 8.43 9.80 0.20
C LEU A 147 7.37 10.91 0.03
N TYR A 148 6.70 11.32 1.11
CA TYR A 148 5.69 12.39 1.06
C TYR A 148 6.31 13.77 0.76
N SER A 149 7.54 14.02 1.24
CA SER A 149 8.29 15.23 0.92
C SER A 149 8.62 15.34 -0.57
N LEU A 150 8.97 14.21 -1.20
CA LEU A 150 9.22 14.15 -2.65
C LEU A 150 7.98 14.52 -3.47
N ARG A 151 6.77 14.11 -3.02
CA ARG A 151 5.50 14.51 -3.67
C ARG A 151 5.33 16.03 -3.66
N ARG A 152 5.57 16.67 -2.52
CA ARG A 152 5.51 18.14 -2.39
C ARG A 152 6.55 18.83 -3.26
N GLU A 153 7.76 18.29 -3.26
CA GLU A 153 8.87 18.85 -4.04
C GLU A 153 8.63 18.72 -5.55
N SER A 154 8.10 17.58 -6.00
CA SER A 154 7.80 17.35 -7.43
C SER A 154 6.78 18.35 -7.97
N ILE A 155 5.68 18.58 -7.24
CA ILE A 155 4.66 19.58 -7.65
C ILE A 155 5.21 21.01 -7.71
N LYS A 156 6.18 21.34 -6.86
CA LYS A 156 6.79 22.69 -6.85
C LYS A 156 7.83 22.90 -7.93
N LYS A 157 8.44 21.83 -8.46
CA LYS A 157 9.62 21.92 -9.32
C LYS A 157 9.41 21.34 -10.70
N ILE A 158 8.36 20.56 -10.94
CA ILE A 158 8.11 19.90 -12.24
C ILE A 158 6.85 20.47 -12.83
N GLU A 159 6.97 21.01 -14.03
CA GLU A 159 5.82 21.41 -14.85
C GLU A 159 5.13 20.20 -15.48
N GLY A 160 3.86 20.34 -15.84
CA GLY A 160 3.13 19.27 -16.52
C GLY A 160 2.55 18.20 -15.58
N ILE A 161 2.49 18.47 -14.28
CA ILE A 161 1.83 17.61 -13.28
C ILE A 161 0.56 18.29 -12.78
N ASP A 162 -0.57 17.59 -12.87
CA ASP A 162 -1.83 18.01 -12.27
C ASP A 162 -2.07 17.26 -10.95
N LEU A 163 -2.38 18.03 -9.91
CA LEU A 163 -2.45 17.57 -8.53
C LEU A 163 -3.88 17.31 -8.10
N PHE A 164 -4.12 16.14 -7.50
CA PHE A 164 -5.38 15.73 -6.91
C PHE A 164 -5.15 15.13 -5.52
N GLY A 165 -6.18 15.14 -4.69
CA GLY A 165 -6.16 14.48 -3.39
C GLY A 165 -6.47 15.41 -2.22
N GLU A 166 -6.45 14.84 -1.04
CA GLU A 166 -6.87 15.49 0.21
C GLU A 166 -5.74 16.25 0.90
N ASN A 167 -6.11 17.18 1.78
CA ASN A 167 -5.24 17.89 2.73
C ASN A 167 -4.20 18.84 2.10
N TRP A 168 -4.26 19.10 0.80
CA TRP A 168 -3.38 20.08 0.16
C TRP A 168 -3.73 21.51 0.57
N ASN A 169 -5.02 21.78 0.80
CA ASN A 169 -5.57 23.09 1.18
C ASN A 169 -5.81 23.24 2.69
N SER A 170 -5.20 22.38 3.52
CA SER A 170 -5.31 22.49 4.97
C SER A 170 -4.83 23.85 5.46
N ASN A 171 -5.53 24.44 6.43
CA ASN A 171 -5.14 25.71 7.00
C ASN A 171 -3.87 25.63 7.84
N PHE A 172 -3.28 26.77 8.13
CA PHE A 172 -1.99 26.85 8.85
C PHE A 172 -2.04 26.23 10.25
N LYS A 173 -3.17 26.38 10.97
CA LYS A 173 -3.33 25.82 12.34
C LYS A 173 -3.33 24.29 12.31
N ASP A 174 -4.03 23.70 11.35
CA ASP A 174 -4.06 22.23 11.20
C ASP A 174 -2.69 21.68 10.81
N ARG A 175 -1.96 22.38 9.96
CA ARG A 175 -0.58 22.00 9.59
C ARG A 175 0.38 22.07 10.78
N ILE A 176 0.29 23.09 11.64
CA ILE A 176 1.06 23.14 12.89
C ILE A 176 0.67 21.96 13.80
N LYS A 177 -0.62 21.70 13.98
CA LYS A 177 -1.10 20.58 14.80
C LYS A 177 -0.53 19.25 14.34
N VAL A 178 -0.56 18.99 13.03
CA VAL A 178 0.03 17.77 12.46
C VAL A 178 1.53 17.71 12.70
N LEU A 179 2.26 18.80 12.48
CA LEU A 179 3.71 18.86 12.75
C LEU A 179 4.04 18.55 14.21
N VAL A 180 3.32 19.16 15.15
CA VAL A 180 3.51 18.89 16.59
C VAL A 180 3.26 17.42 16.92
N ILE A 181 2.19 16.82 16.40
CA ILE A 181 1.88 15.40 16.60
C ILE A 181 3.00 14.53 16.06
N GLU A 182 3.49 14.80 14.84
CA GLU A 182 4.58 14.04 14.24
C GLU A 182 5.88 14.14 15.05
N VAL A 183 6.24 15.34 15.50
CA VAL A 183 7.43 15.56 16.36
C VAL A 183 7.29 14.82 17.69
N MET A 184 6.11 14.81 18.29
CA MET A 184 5.86 14.13 19.58
C MET A 184 5.91 12.61 19.50
N LYS A 185 5.73 12.02 18.31
CA LYS A 185 5.85 10.56 18.14
C LYS A 185 7.26 10.02 18.40
N ASP A 186 8.29 10.80 18.05
CA ASP A 186 9.70 10.48 18.30
C ASP A 186 10.55 11.76 18.35
N PRO A 187 10.62 12.46 19.51
CA PRO A 187 11.27 13.77 19.60
C PRO A 187 12.77 13.75 19.28
N ILE A 188 13.47 12.65 19.58
CA ILE A 188 14.93 12.55 19.41
C ILE A 188 15.26 12.38 17.92
N ARG A 189 14.53 11.55 17.23
CA ARG A 189 14.72 11.22 15.81
C ARG A 189 14.37 12.41 14.90
N HIS A 190 13.41 13.20 15.33
CA HIS A 190 12.81 14.26 14.52
C HIS A 190 13.57 15.60 14.58
N LEU A 191 14.45 15.82 15.56
CA LEU A 191 15.32 17.01 15.60
C LEU A 191 16.25 17.12 14.37
N VAL A 192 16.64 15.99 13.78
CA VAL A 192 17.53 15.93 12.60
C VAL A 192 16.73 15.92 11.28
N ALA A 193 15.54 15.34 11.27
CA ALA A 193 14.75 15.10 10.06
C ALA A 193 13.85 16.28 9.63
N THR A 194 13.58 17.22 10.53
CA THR A 194 12.54 18.26 10.34
C THR A 194 12.77 19.18 9.14
N SER A 195 14.01 19.49 8.77
CA SER A 195 14.27 20.50 7.72
C SER A 195 14.02 19.98 6.29
N SER A 196 14.31 18.72 6.01
CA SER A 196 14.10 18.13 4.67
C SER A 196 12.68 17.60 4.49
N HIS A 197 12.15 16.87 5.50
CA HIS A 197 10.84 16.22 5.43
C HIS A 197 9.67 17.20 5.56
N SER A 198 9.84 18.35 6.24
CA SER A 198 8.85 19.42 6.29
C SER A 198 8.94 20.41 5.13
N ARG A 199 9.88 20.20 4.20
CA ARG A 199 10.01 21.08 3.03
C ARG A 199 8.67 21.20 2.30
N TYR A 200 8.30 22.44 2.00
CA TYR A 200 7.01 22.78 1.40
C TYR A 200 5.75 22.38 2.19
N TRP A 201 5.87 21.89 3.43
CA TRP A 201 4.69 21.55 4.24
C TRP A 201 3.74 22.74 4.43
N PHE A 202 4.31 23.93 4.63
CA PHE A 202 3.57 25.19 4.79
C PHE A 202 3.38 25.99 3.49
N ALA A 203 3.72 25.42 2.34
CA ALA A 203 3.54 26.11 1.07
C ALA A 203 2.06 26.26 0.71
N ASN A 204 1.75 27.28 -0.09
CA ASN A 204 0.46 27.42 -0.72
C ASN A 204 0.35 26.40 -1.87
N TRP A 205 -0.76 25.68 -1.89
CA TRP A 205 -1.07 24.69 -2.89
C TRP A 205 -2.27 25.13 -3.71
N PRO A 206 -2.40 24.69 -4.98
CA PRO A 206 -3.63 24.90 -5.75
C PRO A 206 -4.80 24.21 -5.05
N GLU A 207 -5.99 24.69 -5.33
CA GLU A 207 -7.20 24.02 -4.87
C GLU A 207 -7.26 22.62 -5.48
N THR A 208 -7.44 21.61 -4.65
CA THR A 208 -7.45 20.21 -5.06
C THR A 208 -8.74 19.55 -4.64
N VAL A 209 -9.21 18.61 -5.47
CA VAL A 209 -10.35 17.76 -5.18
C VAL A 209 -9.86 16.33 -5.00
N SER A 210 -10.36 15.65 -3.96
CA SER A 210 -10.17 14.22 -3.85
C SER A 210 -11.16 13.53 -4.77
N PRO A 211 -10.71 12.84 -5.84
CA PRO A 211 -11.64 12.19 -6.74
C PRO A 211 -12.33 11.01 -6.04
N ALA A 212 -13.62 10.90 -6.24
CA ALA A 212 -14.39 9.73 -5.80
C ALA A 212 -13.93 8.46 -6.53
N ASP A 213 -13.54 8.61 -7.80
CA ASP A 213 -12.96 7.58 -8.65
C ASP A 213 -11.62 8.06 -9.21
N LYS A 214 -10.53 7.51 -8.70
CA LYS A 214 -9.16 7.84 -9.10
C LYS A 214 -8.86 7.40 -10.53
N ILE A 215 -9.38 6.25 -10.94
CA ILE A 215 -9.11 5.65 -12.25
C ILE A 215 -9.72 6.53 -13.33
N SER A 216 -10.99 6.92 -13.20
CA SER A 216 -11.65 7.82 -14.15
C SER A 216 -10.94 9.17 -14.32
N VAL A 217 -10.38 9.71 -13.23
CA VAL A 217 -9.57 10.93 -13.34
C VAL A 217 -8.28 10.66 -14.09
N MET A 218 -7.53 9.60 -13.74
CA MET A 218 -6.27 9.27 -14.40
C MET A 218 -6.44 8.93 -15.87
N GLN A 219 -7.56 8.34 -16.30
CA GLN A 219 -7.86 8.05 -17.71
C GLN A 219 -7.80 9.27 -18.63
N ARG A 220 -7.92 10.48 -18.08
CA ARG A 220 -7.80 11.74 -18.83
C ARG A 220 -6.33 12.11 -19.15
N TYR A 221 -5.35 11.38 -18.59
CA TYR A 221 -3.91 11.66 -18.69
C TYR A 221 -3.18 10.53 -19.39
N LYS A 222 -2.11 10.86 -20.12
CA LYS A 222 -1.19 9.85 -20.67
C LYS A 222 -0.28 9.28 -19.60
N PHE A 223 0.06 10.06 -18.57
CA PHE A 223 1.03 9.69 -17.54
C PHE A 223 0.42 9.76 -16.15
N ALA A 224 0.93 8.92 -15.27
CA ALA A 224 0.65 8.99 -13.83
C ALA A 224 1.97 9.11 -13.07
N LEU A 225 2.10 10.12 -12.21
CA LEU A 225 3.22 10.22 -11.29
C LEU A 225 2.87 9.43 -10.03
N VAL A 226 3.50 8.28 -9.88
CA VAL A 226 3.26 7.34 -8.80
C VAL A 226 4.44 7.34 -7.83
N ILE A 227 4.25 7.97 -6.68
CA ILE A 227 5.26 8.02 -5.60
C ILE A 227 4.68 7.28 -4.41
N GLU A 228 5.31 6.18 -4.02
CA GLU A 228 4.88 5.37 -2.88
C GLU A 228 5.04 6.11 -1.54
N ASN A 229 4.61 5.49 -0.46
CA ASN A 229 4.79 6.05 0.88
C ASN A 229 6.24 5.92 1.34
N GLU A 230 6.91 4.86 0.87
CA GLU A 230 8.25 4.44 1.24
C GLU A 230 8.87 3.61 0.11
N LEU A 231 10.21 3.58 -0.01
CA LEU A 231 10.91 2.83 -1.06
C LEU A 231 10.78 1.30 -0.94
N SER A 232 10.47 0.80 0.23
CA SER A 232 10.33 -0.65 0.47
C SER A 232 8.91 -1.19 0.26
N TYR A 233 7.95 -0.33 -0.12
CA TYR A 233 6.54 -0.65 -0.13
C TYR A 233 5.87 -0.30 -1.46
N MET A 234 5.23 -1.29 -2.08
CA MET A 234 4.36 -1.11 -3.25
C MET A 234 2.91 -1.14 -2.80
N SER A 235 2.14 -0.12 -3.19
CA SER A 235 0.71 0.00 -2.89
C SER A 235 -0.15 -0.14 -4.16
N GLU A 236 -1.46 0.01 -3.99
CA GLU A 236 -2.44 0.02 -5.08
C GLU A 236 -2.20 1.08 -6.16
N LYS A 237 -1.45 2.14 -5.86
CA LYS A 237 -1.28 3.31 -6.74
C LYS A 237 -0.70 2.96 -8.11
N LEU A 238 0.22 2.00 -8.16
CA LEU A 238 0.80 1.56 -9.43
C LEU A 238 -0.26 0.84 -10.28
N PHE A 239 -1.10 0.02 -9.64
CA PHE A 239 -2.20 -0.68 -10.32
C PHE A 239 -3.33 0.27 -10.73
N ASP A 240 -3.66 1.28 -9.93
CA ASP A 240 -4.58 2.35 -10.31
C ASP A 240 -4.13 3.01 -11.64
N ALA A 241 -2.82 3.28 -11.78
CA ALA A 241 -2.26 3.83 -13.02
C ALA A 241 -2.36 2.84 -14.21
N PHE A 242 -2.11 1.56 -13.98
CA PHE A 242 -2.27 0.52 -15.00
C PHE A 242 -3.72 0.37 -15.46
N PHE A 243 -4.68 0.33 -14.52
CA PHE A 243 -6.11 0.24 -14.85
C PHE A 243 -6.63 1.50 -15.54
N ALA A 244 -6.05 2.65 -15.25
CA ALA A 244 -6.30 3.87 -15.99
C ALA A 244 -5.66 3.86 -17.39
N GLY A 245 -4.77 2.93 -17.70
CA GLY A 245 -4.02 2.88 -18.98
C GLY A 245 -2.97 3.98 -19.11
N CYS A 246 -2.48 4.52 -17.98
CA CYS A 246 -1.41 5.52 -17.95
C CYS A 246 -0.03 4.87 -17.99
N ILE A 247 0.97 5.58 -18.53
CA ILE A 247 2.38 5.25 -18.31
C ILE A 247 2.77 5.73 -16.92
N PRO A 248 3.12 4.82 -15.96
CA PRO A 248 3.53 5.25 -14.63
C PRO A 248 4.98 5.70 -14.62
N ILE A 249 5.20 6.90 -14.05
CA ILE A 249 6.51 7.42 -13.65
C ILE A 249 6.60 7.12 -12.16
N TYR A 250 7.39 6.09 -11.79
CA TYR A 250 7.25 5.40 -10.52
C TYR A 250 8.45 5.58 -9.60
N VAL A 251 8.17 5.92 -8.35
CA VAL A 251 9.12 5.89 -7.25
C VAL A 251 8.60 4.98 -6.15
N GLY A 252 9.29 3.89 -5.94
CA GLY A 252 8.97 2.84 -4.97
C GLY A 252 10.01 1.73 -5.06
N PRO A 253 9.71 0.52 -4.57
CA PRO A 253 10.60 -0.63 -4.70
C PRO A 253 10.80 -1.02 -6.16
N GLU A 254 11.82 -1.84 -6.41
CA GLU A 254 12.07 -2.40 -7.75
C GLU A 254 10.87 -3.25 -8.19
N VAL A 255 10.25 -2.86 -9.31
CA VAL A 255 8.97 -3.46 -9.74
C VAL A 255 9.09 -4.94 -10.08
N THR A 256 10.25 -5.38 -10.54
CA THR A 256 10.52 -6.79 -10.88
C THR A 256 10.51 -7.70 -9.66
N ASP A 257 10.83 -7.18 -8.46
CA ASP A 257 10.72 -7.90 -7.20
C ASP A 257 9.25 -8.26 -6.89
N TYR A 258 8.31 -7.56 -7.51
CA TYR A 258 6.86 -7.74 -7.40
C TYR A 258 6.24 -8.37 -8.66
N LYS A 259 7.03 -9.01 -9.52
CA LYS A 259 6.57 -9.65 -10.77
C LYS A 259 5.86 -8.70 -11.74
N VAL A 260 6.14 -7.41 -11.67
CA VAL A 260 5.68 -6.43 -12.64
C VAL A 260 6.74 -6.29 -13.73
N PRO A 261 6.37 -6.38 -15.03
CA PRO A 261 7.31 -6.21 -16.13
C PRO A 261 7.91 -4.80 -16.12
N LYS A 262 9.22 -4.74 -16.15
CA LYS A 262 9.96 -3.46 -16.07
C LYS A 262 9.65 -2.52 -17.26
N GLU A 263 9.31 -3.06 -18.42
CA GLU A 263 8.95 -2.30 -19.62
C GLU A 263 7.58 -1.57 -19.52
N LEU A 264 6.79 -1.89 -18.51
CA LEU A 264 5.52 -1.23 -18.23
C LEU A 264 5.65 -0.04 -17.28
N VAL A 265 6.85 0.21 -16.74
CA VAL A 265 7.07 1.22 -15.70
C VAL A 265 8.31 2.03 -16.00
N ILE A 266 8.22 3.34 -15.89
CA ILE A 266 9.40 4.20 -15.89
C ILE A 266 9.84 4.35 -14.43
N GLN A 267 10.74 3.45 -14.00
CA GLN A 267 11.27 3.43 -12.64
C GLN A 267 12.23 4.59 -12.42
N CYS A 268 11.99 5.41 -11.39
CA CYS A 268 12.78 6.58 -11.05
C CYS A 268 13.42 6.45 -9.67
N LYS A 269 14.58 7.09 -9.49
CA LYS A 269 15.17 7.31 -8.17
C LYS A 269 14.33 8.35 -7.40
N PRO A 270 14.40 8.38 -6.05
CA PRO A 270 13.60 9.30 -5.22
C PRO A 270 14.17 10.73 -5.26
N THR A 271 14.33 11.29 -6.45
CA THR A 271 14.83 12.66 -6.69
C THR A 271 14.02 13.35 -7.77
N VAL A 272 13.87 14.67 -7.65
CA VAL A 272 13.16 15.48 -8.66
C VAL A 272 13.85 15.38 -10.03
N ALA A 273 15.17 15.33 -10.08
CA ALA A 273 15.91 15.20 -11.33
C ALA A 273 15.53 13.91 -12.07
N SER A 274 15.48 12.76 -11.34
CA SER A 274 15.08 11.49 -11.96
C SER A 274 13.61 11.47 -12.38
N LEU A 275 12.73 12.19 -11.69
CA LEU A 275 11.33 12.34 -12.10
C LEU A 275 11.18 13.17 -13.37
N ILE A 276 12.00 14.22 -13.55
CA ILE A 276 12.05 15.02 -14.79
C ILE A 276 12.51 14.14 -15.96
N GLU A 277 13.61 13.41 -15.79
CA GLU A 277 14.09 12.44 -16.79
C GLU A 277 13.02 11.40 -17.12
N GLY A 278 12.32 10.87 -16.10
CA GLY A 278 11.23 9.93 -16.28
C GLY A 278 10.05 10.50 -17.08
N LEU A 279 9.70 11.76 -16.85
CA LEU A 279 8.66 12.44 -17.62
C LEU A 279 9.09 12.66 -19.10
N GLU A 280 10.34 13.01 -19.33
CA GLU A 280 10.87 13.13 -20.70
C GLU A 280 10.86 11.80 -21.46
N ILE A 281 11.19 10.68 -20.78
CA ILE A 281 11.10 9.33 -21.35
C ILE A 281 9.63 9.01 -21.66
N ALA A 282 8.72 9.31 -20.75
CA ALA A 282 7.29 9.08 -20.93
C ALA A 282 6.74 9.80 -22.15
N MET A 283 7.13 11.07 -22.34
CA MET A 283 6.72 11.88 -23.50
C MET A 283 7.22 11.33 -24.85
N LYS A 284 8.36 10.64 -24.86
CA LYS A 284 8.94 10.01 -26.05
C LYS A 284 8.41 8.59 -26.30
N THR A 285 7.71 8.01 -25.33
CA THR A 285 7.16 6.65 -25.43
C THR A 285 5.96 6.63 -26.37
N ASN A 286 5.92 5.66 -27.30
CA ASN A 286 4.74 5.42 -28.12
C ASN A 286 3.60 4.91 -27.23
N PHE A 287 2.59 5.76 -27.03
CA PHE A 287 1.53 5.53 -26.06
C PHE A 287 0.62 4.35 -26.44
N GLU A 288 0.29 4.21 -27.72
CA GLU A 288 -0.57 3.15 -28.23
C GLU A 288 0.10 1.77 -28.08
N ASN A 289 1.37 1.68 -28.45
CA ASN A 289 2.16 0.46 -28.27
C ASN A 289 2.33 0.10 -26.78
N TYR A 290 2.50 1.11 -25.92
CA TYR A 290 2.53 0.89 -24.47
C TYR A 290 1.21 0.32 -23.97
N GLN A 291 0.06 0.87 -24.35
CA GLN A 291 -1.25 0.40 -23.94
C GLN A 291 -1.51 -1.05 -24.40
N GLU A 292 -1.09 -1.42 -25.60
CA GLU A 292 -1.20 -2.79 -26.09
C GLU A 292 -0.39 -3.76 -25.21
N LYS A 293 0.86 -3.44 -24.90
CA LYS A 293 1.69 -4.25 -24.00
C LYS A 293 1.08 -4.37 -22.61
N LEU A 294 0.62 -3.25 -22.05
CA LEU A 294 -0.03 -3.24 -20.75
C LEU A 294 -1.30 -4.09 -20.73
N LYS A 295 -2.16 -3.99 -21.75
CA LYS A 295 -3.37 -4.81 -21.88
C LYS A 295 -3.03 -6.29 -21.92
N ASN A 296 -2.05 -6.68 -22.73
CA ASN A 296 -1.62 -8.07 -22.84
C ASN A 296 -1.12 -8.62 -21.50
N TRP A 297 -0.34 -7.82 -20.74
CA TRP A 297 0.11 -8.23 -19.42
C TRP A 297 -1.03 -8.33 -18.41
N LEU A 298 -1.94 -7.34 -18.35
CA LEU A 298 -3.09 -7.36 -17.43
C LEU A 298 -4.00 -8.57 -17.64
N MET A 299 -4.05 -9.13 -18.86
CA MET A 299 -4.81 -10.34 -19.17
C MET A 299 -4.02 -11.64 -18.98
N SER A 300 -2.72 -11.56 -18.69
CA SER A 300 -1.84 -12.72 -18.60
C SER A 300 -2.02 -13.53 -17.32
N GLU A 301 -1.67 -14.81 -17.37
CA GLU A 301 -1.61 -15.66 -16.17
C GLU A 301 -0.56 -15.18 -15.17
N SER A 302 0.57 -14.60 -15.62
CA SER A 302 1.60 -14.04 -14.75
C SER A 302 1.05 -12.90 -13.88
N MET A 303 0.23 -12.03 -14.44
CA MET A 303 -0.46 -10.98 -13.69
C MET A 303 -1.42 -11.58 -12.66
N LYS A 304 -2.25 -12.54 -13.06
CA LYS A 304 -3.20 -13.21 -12.16
C LYS A 304 -2.50 -13.96 -11.03
N GLU A 305 -1.43 -14.68 -11.32
CA GLU A 305 -0.66 -15.38 -10.29
C GLU A 305 0.02 -14.44 -9.30
N GLY A 306 0.54 -13.31 -9.78
CA GLY A 306 1.23 -12.34 -8.96
C GLY A 306 0.30 -11.43 -8.16
N HIS A 307 -0.82 -11.00 -8.75
CA HIS A 307 -1.58 -9.86 -8.30
C HIS A 307 -3.10 -10.05 -8.22
N ASP A 308 -3.64 -11.21 -8.66
CA ASP A 308 -5.04 -11.52 -8.45
C ASP A 308 -5.35 -11.65 -6.96
N GLY A 309 -6.22 -10.78 -6.46
CA GLY A 309 -6.52 -10.68 -5.04
C GLY A 309 -7.04 -11.97 -4.42
N VAL A 310 -7.84 -12.73 -5.17
CA VAL A 310 -8.37 -14.01 -4.70
C VAL A 310 -7.24 -15.03 -4.58
N ARG A 311 -6.39 -15.17 -5.60
CA ARG A 311 -5.28 -16.13 -5.60
C ARG A 311 -4.24 -15.80 -4.53
N VAL A 312 -3.86 -14.53 -4.39
CA VAL A 312 -2.87 -14.11 -3.39
C VAL A 312 -3.42 -14.26 -1.97
N THR A 313 -4.69 -13.90 -1.74
CA THR A 313 -5.32 -14.10 -0.42
C THR A 313 -5.39 -15.59 -0.07
N ASN A 314 -5.76 -16.46 -1.01
CA ASN A 314 -5.78 -17.89 -0.77
C ASN A 314 -4.39 -18.43 -0.39
N ARG A 315 -3.32 -18.05 -1.12
CA ARG A 315 -1.95 -18.45 -0.76
C ARG A 315 -1.56 -17.98 0.64
N ALA A 316 -1.92 -16.73 1.01
CA ALA A 316 -1.65 -16.20 2.33
C ALA A 316 -2.35 -17.00 3.44
N ILE A 317 -3.60 -17.39 3.21
CA ILE A 317 -4.36 -18.22 4.15
C ILE A 317 -3.80 -19.65 4.22
N GLU A 318 -3.45 -20.25 3.09
CA GLU A 318 -2.83 -21.59 3.06
C GLU A 318 -1.50 -21.60 3.81
N ARG A 319 -0.68 -20.57 3.63
CA ARG A 319 0.54 -20.39 4.40
C ARG A 319 0.24 -20.25 5.90
N THR A 320 -0.72 -19.41 6.28
CA THR A 320 -1.15 -19.24 7.68
C THR A 320 -1.52 -20.57 8.31
N LEU A 321 -2.28 -21.42 7.59
CA LEU A 321 -2.68 -22.72 8.08
C LEU A 321 -1.51 -23.70 8.17
N THR A 322 -0.58 -23.66 7.21
CA THR A 322 0.66 -24.47 7.26
C THR A 322 1.46 -24.13 8.50
N GLU A 323 1.72 -22.85 8.75
CA GLU A 323 2.46 -22.39 9.93
C GLU A 323 1.72 -22.72 11.25
N TYR A 324 0.39 -22.65 11.26
CA TYR A 324 -0.42 -23.11 12.40
C TYR A 324 -0.23 -24.60 12.68
N PHE A 325 -0.27 -25.45 11.66
CA PHE A 325 -0.08 -26.88 11.85
C PHE A 325 1.35 -27.24 12.27
N GLU A 326 2.35 -26.52 11.81
CA GLU A 326 3.73 -26.65 12.30
C GLU A 326 3.85 -26.24 13.77
N PHE A 327 3.26 -25.11 14.13
CA PHE A 327 3.21 -24.64 15.51
C PHE A 327 2.54 -25.67 16.44
N THR A 328 1.43 -26.27 16.04
CA THR A 328 0.71 -27.27 16.87
C THR A 328 1.43 -28.61 16.97
N LYS A 329 2.36 -28.93 16.06
CA LYS A 329 3.20 -30.13 16.16
C LYS A 329 4.41 -29.91 17.10
N ALA A 330 4.86 -28.67 17.22
CA ALA A 330 6.02 -28.31 18.03
C ALA A 330 5.68 -28.08 19.52
N ASN A 331 4.41 -27.91 19.83
CA ASN A 331 3.87 -27.66 21.16
C ASN A 331 2.86 -28.74 21.58
#